data_43ea953a15e19945dbf7ab623abc41b2
#
_entry.id   43ea953a15e19945dbf7ab623abc41b2
#
_cell.length_a   1.000
_cell.length_b   1.000
_cell.length_c   1.000
_cell.angle_alpha   90.00
_cell.angle_beta   90.00
_cell.angle_gamma   90.00
#
_symmetry.space_group_name_H-M   'P 1'
#
loop_
_entity.id
_entity.type
_entity.pdbx_description
1 polymer ?
#
loop_
_entity_poly.entity_id
_entity_poly.type
_entity_poly.pdbx_seq_one_letter_code
_entity_poly.pdbx_strand_id
1 'polypeptide(L)'
;SSAASDVYKRQAMERGIHVYVQKPLTHNIYEARLLTEMAREKKVVTQMGNQGASNPDQIQIQKWINKGMIGTISKVNVWTNRPVWPQGIQMPKPDASIKPETLNWDQWLGPSEETPFVPNMHPFNWRGWWNFGTGALGDMGCHLIDIPFKALGLKYPTDVECSVGTIFTRMWSPDYYPEGCPPSSSVSMHFDATDKNPSQIQMTWSDGGIKPFHPDLLPTDVSIEDNGVIMIGEKGVITCDSYGNDPKLYIKGEELIKGERVRVSEPEFGHQRKWVDACKAGFNSPEHNSLTSSFDYSGPLTETVLMGNIAIRSYNLQEKKDGSRRSSYIGRKKLLWDGNNMKIQNLEAANKFVTRSYRKGWELT
;
A
#
# COMPACT_ATOMS: atom_id res chain seq x y z
N SER A 1 -5.84 -8.35 14.59
CA SER A 1 -5.87 -8.11 13.14
C SER A 1 -5.89 -6.62 12.84
N SER A 2 -5.41 -6.22 11.66
CA SER A 2 -5.50 -4.81 11.23
C SER A 2 -6.94 -4.31 11.17
N ALA A 3 -7.88 -5.18 10.87
CA ALA A 3 -9.31 -4.88 10.76
C ALA A 3 -9.97 -4.49 12.11
N ALA A 4 -9.63 -5.14 13.22
CA ALA A 4 -10.16 -4.77 14.54
C ALA A 4 -9.71 -3.38 14.98
N SER A 5 -8.61 -2.90 14.44
CA SER A 5 -7.99 -1.66 14.88
C SER A 5 -8.73 -0.40 14.41
N ASP A 6 -9.52 -0.43 13.33
CA ASP A 6 -10.13 0.79 12.77
C ASP A 6 -11.24 1.34 13.65
N VAL A 7 -12.11 0.47 14.19
CA VAL A 7 -13.13 0.86 15.16
C VAL A 7 -12.51 1.39 16.45
N TYR A 8 -11.51 0.69 17.00
CA TYR A 8 -10.84 1.13 18.23
C TYR A 8 -10.01 2.41 18.03
N LYS A 9 -9.38 2.60 16.87
CA LYS A 9 -8.68 3.84 16.52
C LYS A 9 -9.66 5.01 16.57
N ARG A 10 -10.79 4.87 15.89
CA ARG A 10 -11.84 5.89 15.87
C ARG A 10 -12.30 6.22 17.28
N GLN A 11 -12.68 5.22 18.08
CA GLN A 11 -13.14 5.41 19.45
C GLN A 11 -12.10 6.09 20.35
N ALA A 12 -10.81 5.78 20.17
CA ALA A 12 -9.74 6.45 20.90
C ALA A 12 -9.64 7.94 20.50
N MET A 13 -9.64 8.21 19.18
CA MET A 13 -9.53 9.56 18.65
C MET A 13 -10.75 10.44 19.03
N GLU A 14 -11.97 9.88 19.04
CA GLU A 14 -13.18 10.55 19.53
C GLU A 14 -13.06 11.02 20.98
N ARG A 15 -12.26 10.32 21.78
CA ARG A 15 -11.94 10.68 23.17
C ARG A 15 -10.71 11.57 23.33
N GLY A 16 -10.17 12.08 22.21
CA GLY A 16 -8.97 12.92 22.21
C GLY A 16 -7.67 12.16 22.52
N ILE A 17 -7.67 10.84 22.39
CA ILE A 17 -6.49 10.00 22.65
C ILE A 17 -5.62 9.93 21.38
N HIS A 18 -4.33 10.22 21.53
CA HIS A 18 -3.34 10.08 20.47
C HIS A 18 -3.16 8.61 20.06
N VAL A 19 -2.94 8.33 18.78
CA VAL A 19 -2.87 6.95 18.29
C VAL A 19 -1.64 6.69 17.42
N TYR A 20 -1.02 5.53 17.63
CA TYR A 20 0.00 4.93 16.78
C TYR A 20 -0.55 3.63 16.22
N VAL A 21 -0.48 3.46 14.91
CA VAL A 21 -1.12 2.34 14.23
C VAL A 21 -0.14 1.63 13.31
N GLN A 22 -0.04 0.31 13.41
CA GLN A 22 0.77 -0.47 12.46
C GLN A 22 0.20 -0.40 11.04
N LYS A 23 1.11 -0.52 10.06
CA LYS A 23 0.78 -0.56 8.62
C LYS A 23 0.10 -1.89 8.22
N PRO A 24 -0.74 -1.86 7.18
CA PRO A 24 -1.31 -0.68 6.55
C PRO A 24 -2.22 0.08 7.53
N LEU A 25 -2.39 1.39 7.33
CA LEU A 25 -3.20 2.23 8.22
C LEU A 25 -4.60 1.65 8.41
N THR A 26 -5.21 1.21 7.30
CA THR A 26 -6.58 0.67 7.26
C THR A 26 -6.70 -0.45 6.23
N HIS A 27 -7.87 -1.10 6.21
CA HIS A 27 -8.19 -2.18 5.29
C HIS A 27 -8.82 -1.70 3.96
N ASN A 28 -9.47 -0.55 3.96
CA ASN A 28 -10.08 0.05 2.78
C ASN A 28 -9.90 1.58 2.74
N ILE A 29 -10.24 2.19 1.60
CA ILE A 29 -10.02 3.62 1.35
C ILE A 29 -10.90 4.48 2.24
N TYR A 30 -12.17 4.11 2.42
CA TYR A 30 -13.11 4.86 3.26
C TYR A 30 -12.58 5.01 4.69
N GLU A 31 -12.07 3.93 5.28
CA GLU A 31 -11.48 3.96 6.63
C GLU A 31 -10.27 4.90 6.70
N ALA A 32 -9.40 4.90 5.68
CA ALA A 32 -8.22 5.77 5.65
C ALA A 32 -8.61 7.26 5.63
N ARG A 33 -9.59 7.61 4.81
CA ARG A 33 -10.12 8.97 4.71
C ARG A 33 -10.77 9.39 6.01
N LEU A 34 -11.67 8.57 6.56
CA LEU A 34 -12.38 8.84 7.81
C LEU A 34 -11.42 9.11 8.98
N LEU A 35 -10.41 8.25 9.15
CA LEU A 35 -9.45 8.43 10.25
C LEU A 35 -8.55 9.65 10.04
N THR A 36 -8.21 9.99 8.81
CA THR A 36 -7.43 11.19 8.49
C THR A 36 -8.20 12.46 8.83
N GLU A 37 -9.47 12.53 8.43
CA GLU A 37 -10.34 13.67 8.72
C GLU A 37 -10.60 13.81 10.22
N MET A 38 -10.87 12.69 10.89
CA MET A 38 -11.06 12.67 12.34
C MET A 38 -9.83 13.14 13.12
N ALA A 39 -8.62 12.76 12.68
CA ALA A 39 -7.37 13.21 13.32
C ALA A 39 -7.28 14.73 13.35
N ARG A 40 -7.67 15.38 12.26
CA ARG A 40 -7.73 16.84 12.15
C ARG A 40 -8.82 17.45 13.03
N GLU A 41 -10.04 16.90 12.95
CA GLU A 41 -11.20 17.38 13.73
C GLU A 41 -10.95 17.29 15.23
N LYS A 42 -10.46 16.16 15.71
CA LYS A 42 -10.21 15.90 17.14
C LYS A 42 -8.87 16.43 17.63
N LYS A 43 -8.04 17.00 16.73
CA LYS A 43 -6.72 17.56 17.03
C LYS A 43 -5.83 16.58 17.81
N VAL A 44 -5.78 15.33 17.33
CA VAL A 44 -4.98 14.26 17.94
C VAL A 44 -3.71 13.99 17.14
N VAL A 45 -2.63 13.72 17.86
CA VAL A 45 -1.35 13.32 17.26
C VAL A 45 -1.45 11.86 16.79
N THR A 46 -1.12 11.62 15.54
CA THR A 46 -1.26 10.31 14.91
C THR A 46 0.01 9.90 14.18
N GLN A 47 0.29 8.59 14.10
CA GLN A 47 1.36 8.07 13.26
C GLN A 47 1.08 6.64 12.80
N MET A 48 1.36 6.34 11.54
CA MET A 48 1.38 4.98 11.01
C MET A 48 2.76 4.36 11.22
N GLY A 49 2.80 3.05 11.52
CA GLY A 49 4.01 2.29 11.79
C GLY A 49 4.73 1.77 10.54
N ASN A 50 4.93 2.61 9.54
CA ASN A 50 5.84 2.35 8.42
C ASN A 50 7.21 2.98 8.71
N GLN A 51 7.98 2.37 9.59
CA GLN A 51 9.19 2.92 10.21
C GLN A 51 10.23 3.43 9.20
N GLY A 52 10.31 2.81 8.01
CA GLY A 52 11.13 3.26 6.90
C GLY A 52 10.92 4.73 6.51
N ALA A 53 9.71 5.28 6.77
CA ALA A 53 9.40 6.69 6.55
C ALA A 53 10.29 7.65 7.36
N SER A 54 10.90 7.18 8.43
CA SER A 54 11.86 7.93 9.26
C SER A 54 13.32 7.64 8.91
N ASN A 55 13.59 6.83 7.89
CA ASN A 55 14.94 6.53 7.45
C ASN A 55 15.63 7.79 6.89
N PRO A 56 16.78 8.21 7.43
CA PRO A 56 17.51 9.38 6.96
C PRO A 56 18.01 9.25 5.52
N ASP A 57 18.21 8.04 5.00
CA ASP A 57 18.63 7.82 3.62
C ASP A 57 17.56 8.31 2.61
N GLN A 58 16.28 8.33 2.99
CA GLN A 58 15.21 8.95 2.17
C GLN A 58 15.40 10.46 2.01
N ILE A 59 16.04 11.15 2.96
CA ILE A 59 16.38 12.57 2.85
C ILE A 59 17.37 12.79 1.71
N GLN A 60 18.31 11.86 1.50
CA GLN A 60 19.25 11.94 0.39
C GLN A 60 18.54 11.82 -0.96
N ILE A 61 17.58 10.90 -1.10
CA ILE A 61 16.75 10.77 -2.31
C ILE A 61 16.02 12.09 -2.59
N GLN A 62 15.37 12.66 -1.57
CA GLN A 62 14.66 13.94 -1.70
C GLN A 62 15.60 15.09 -2.10
N LYS A 63 16.83 15.13 -1.57
CA LYS A 63 17.83 16.13 -1.96
C LYS A 63 18.22 16.02 -3.44
N TRP A 64 18.41 14.81 -3.97
CA TRP A 64 18.73 14.60 -5.38
C TRP A 64 17.56 15.01 -6.30
N ILE A 65 16.34 14.68 -5.94
CA ILE A 65 15.15 15.07 -6.68
C ILE A 65 14.96 16.59 -6.66
N ASN A 66 15.03 17.21 -5.48
CA ASN A 66 14.88 18.67 -5.32
C ASN A 66 15.98 19.47 -6.08
N LYS A 67 17.16 18.88 -6.29
CA LYS A 67 18.22 19.45 -7.13
C LYS A 67 18.05 19.16 -8.61
N GLY A 68 17.03 18.38 -9.02
CA GLY A 68 16.79 18.02 -10.42
C GLY A 68 17.89 17.16 -11.04
N MET A 69 18.62 16.36 -10.25
CA MET A 69 19.79 15.63 -10.70
C MET A 69 19.50 14.62 -11.80
N ILE A 70 18.32 14.01 -11.82
CA ILE A 70 17.91 13.10 -12.87
C ILE A 70 16.93 13.74 -13.89
N GLY A 71 16.68 15.04 -13.79
CA GLY A 71 15.71 15.74 -14.63
C GLY A 71 14.27 15.39 -14.26
N THR A 72 13.35 15.61 -15.22
CA THR A 72 11.93 15.27 -15.03
C THR A 72 11.73 13.77 -14.96
N ILE A 73 11.02 13.31 -13.94
CA ILE A 73 10.74 11.89 -13.70
C ILE A 73 9.43 11.51 -14.40
N SER A 74 9.48 10.52 -15.28
CA SER A 74 8.30 10.03 -16.01
C SER A 74 7.81 8.68 -15.52
N LYS A 75 8.70 7.85 -14.98
CA LYS A 75 8.38 6.49 -14.54
C LYS A 75 8.96 6.17 -13.16
N VAL A 76 8.20 5.44 -12.39
CA VAL A 76 8.63 4.85 -11.11
C VAL A 76 8.26 3.38 -11.12
N ASN A 77 9.24 2.51 -10.90
CA ASN A 77 9.02 1.08 -10.72
C ASN A 77 9.21 0.72 -9.26
N VAL A 78 8.22 0.05 -8.69
CA VAL A 78 8.20 -0.42 -7.30
C VAL A 78 7.87 -1.90 -7.33
N TRP A 79 8.67 -2.73 -6.67
CA TRP A 79 8.43 -4.18 -6.71
C TRP A 79 8.86 -4.88 -5.44
N THR A 80 8.31 -6.09 -5.22
CA THR A 80 8.65 -6.97 -4.10
C THR A 80 8.58 -8.45 -4.51
N ASN A 81 9.37 -9.27 -3.87
CA ASN A 81 9.28 -10.72 -3.99
C ASN A 81 8.12 -11.33 -3.17
N ARG A 82 7.39 -10.50 -2.40
CA ARG A 82 6.19 -10.97 -1.68
C ARG A 82 5.11 -11.37 -2.68
N PRO A 83 4.21 -12.31 -2.30
CA PRO A 83 3.96 -12.86 -0.95
C PRO A 83 4.93 -13.98 -0.57
N VAL A 84 5.22 -14.10 0.75
CA VAL A 84 5.86 -15.26 1.37
C VAL A 84 4.86 -16.05 2.23
N TRP A 85 3.61 -15.82 2.00
CA TRP A 85 2.44 -16.52 2.56
C TRP A 85 1.56 -17.01 1.42
N PRO A 86 0.62 -17.94 1.68
CA PRO A 86 -0.26 -18.47 0.64
C PRO A 86 -1.13 -17.38 -0.02
N GLN A 87 -1.03 -17.27 -1.35
CA GLN A 87 -1.92 -16.50 -2.23
C GLN A 87 -2.21 -17.28 -3.51
N GLY A 88 -3.34 -16.97 -4.17
CA GLY A 88 -3.75 -17.66 -5.39
C GLY A 88 -4.28 -19.07 -5.17
N ILE A 89 -4.57 -19.44 -3.93
CA ILE A 89 -5.12 -20.74 -3.56
C ILE A 89 -6.44 -20.59 -2.84
N GLN A 90 -7.22 -21.65 -2.79
CA GLN A 90 -8.46 -21.70 -2.03
C GLN A 90 -8.20 -21.49 -0.53
N MET A 91 -9.08 -20.75 0.12
CA MET A 91 -9.05 -20.60 1.57
C MET A 91 -9.22 -21.98 2.24
N PRO A 92 -8.41 -22.29 3.27
CA PRO A 92 -8.62 -23.51 4.06
C PRO A 92 -10.05 -23.60 4.59
N LYS A 93 -10.59 -24.81 4.65
CA LYS A 93 -11.94 -25.01 5.19
C LYS A 93 -11.98 -24.62 6.68
N PRO A 94 -13.02 -23.92 7.13
CA PRO A 94 -13.21 -23.64 8.53
C PRO A 94 -13.27 -24.91 9.38
N ASP A 95 -12.59 -24.89 10.53
CA ASP A 95 -12.62 -25.97 11.52
C ASP A 95 -12.53 -25.40 12.94
N ALA A 96 -13.67 -25.24 13.59
CA ALA A 96 -13.72 -24.72 14.95
C ALA A 96 -13.15 -25.69 16.01
N SER A 97 -13.05 -27.00 15.70
CA SER A 97 -12.60 -28.03 16.63
C SER A 97 -11.12 -27.90 17.02
N ILE A 98 -10.32 -27.30 16.13
CA ILE A 98 -8.88 -27.10 16.34
C ILE A 98 -8.51 -25.66 16.70
N LYS A 99 -9.50 -24.81 17.02
CA LYS A 99 -9.25 -23.45 17.48
C LYS A 99 -8.53 -23.48 18.84
N PRO A 100 -7.37 -22.79 18.99
CA PRO A 100 -6.71 -22.69 20.29
C PRO A 100 -7.65 -22.05 21.34
N GLU A 101 -7.73 -22.62 22.53
CA GLU A 101 -8.55 -22.09 23.63
C GLU A 101 -8.15 -20.66 24.02
N THR A 102 -6.86 -20.35 23.92
CA THR A 102 -6.31 -19.02 24.22
C THR A 102 -6.61 -17.96 23.17
N LEU A 103 -7.17 -18.34 22.00
CA LEU A 103 -7.51 -17.42 20.92
C LEU A 103 -8.96 -16.97 21.01
N ASN A 104 -9.19 -15.70 21.33
CA ASN A 104 -10.50 -15.08 21.16
C ASN A 104 -10.72 -14.76 19.67
N TRP A 105 -11.38 -15.66 18.95
CA TRP A 105 -11.59 -15.57 17.52
C TRP A 105 -12.49 -14.39 17.12
N ASP A 106 -13.50 -14.08 17.92
CA ASP A 106 -14.38 -12.94 17.67
C ASP A 106 -13.62 -11.61 17.70
N GLN A 107 -12.79 -11.40 18.70
CA GLN A 107 -11.94 -10.21 18.79
C GLN A 107 -10.85 -10.19 17.70
N TRP A 108 -10.35 -11.38 17.31
CA TRP A 108 -9.38 -11.46 16.21
C TRP A 108 -10.01 -11.08 14.88
N LEU A 109 -11.24 -11.50 14.60
CA LEU A 109 -11.99 -11.10 13.42
C LEU A 109 -12.25 -9.58 13.40
N GLY A 110 -12.59 -9.00 14.53
CA GLY A 110 -12.96 -7.58 14.59
C GLY A 110 -14.09 -7.23 13.63
N PRO A 111 -13.95 -6.18 12.79
CA PRO A 111 -14.97 -5.76 11.82
C PRO A 111 -15.02 -6.63 10.55
N SER A 112 -14.18 -7.67 10.42
CA SER A 112 -14.21 -8.59 9.28
C SER A 112 -15.53 -9.36 9.24
N GLU A 113 -15.93 -9.81 8.05
CA GLU A 113 -17.11 -10.66 7.91
C GLU A 113 -17.02 -11.89 8.83
N GLU A 114 -18.15 -12.24 9.41
CA GLU A 114 -18.23 -13.38 10.31
C GLU A 114 -17.85 -14.67 9.57
N THR A 115 -16.86 -15.35 10.13
CA THR A 115 -16.31 -16.58 9.57
C THR A 115 -15.96 -17.50 10.72
N PRO A 116 -16.33 -18.77 10.71
CA PRO A 116 -15.83 -19.75 11.67
C PRO A 116 -14.31 -19.80 11.65
N PHE A 117 -13.69 -20.31 12.71
CA PHE A 117 -12.23 -20.41 12.77
C PHE A 117 -11.66 -21.11 11.54
N VAL A 118 -10.71 -20.45 10.88
CA VAL A 118 -10.00 -20.98 9.71
C VAL A 118 -8.58 -21.34 10.12
N PRO A 119 -8.16 -22.60 9.97
CA PRO A 119 -6.81 -23.04 10.29
C PRO A 119 -5.74 -22.29 9.52
N ASN A 120 -4.57 -22.17 10.11
CA ASN A 120 -3.38 -21.58 9.49
C ASN A 120 -3.49 -20.10 9.07
N MET A 121 -4.58 -19.40 9.39
CA MET A 121 -4.68 -17.95 9.16
C MET A 121 -3.79 -17.16 10.12
N HIS A 122 -3.95 -17.44 11.41
CA HIS A 122 -3.13 -16.84 12.46
C HIS A 122 -1.82 -17.64 12.65
N PRO A 123 -0.70 -17.00 12.93
CA PRO A 123 -0.51 -15.56 13.15
C PRO A 123 -0.15 -14.75 11.90
N PHE A 124 0.09 -15.37 10.74
CA PHE A 124 0.77 -14.71 9.63
C PHE A 124 0.01 -14.77 8.28
N ASN A 125 -0.56 -15.91 7.92
CA ASN A 125 -1.06 -16.20 6.57
C ASN A 125 -2.33 -15.45 6.19
N TRP A 126 -3.06 -14.87 7.16
CA TRP A 126 -4.28 -14.08 6.95
C TRP A 126 -4.14 -12.99 5.87
N ARG A 127 -2.92 -12.56 5.58
CA ARG A 127 -2.59 -11.55 4.57
C ARG A 127 -3.07 -11.89 3.17
N GLY A 128 -3.17 -13.17 2.85
CA GLY A 128 -3.54 -13.68 1.53
C GLY A 128 -5.03 -13.68 1.21
N TRP A 129 -5.90 -13.28 2.15
CA TRP A 129 -7.37 -13.29 1.96
C TRP A 129 -7.98 -11.94 2.28
N TRP A 130 -8.81 -11.45 1.35
CA TRP A 130 -9.36 -10.10 1.36
C TRP A 130 -10.23 -9.78 2.58
N ASN A 131 -10.83 -10.78 3.23
CA ASN A 131 -11.59 -10.52 4.46
C ASN A 131 -10.69 -10.05 5.61
N PHE A 132 -9.44 -10.47 5.63
CA PHE A 132 -8.51 -10.25 6.75
C PHE A 132 -7.35 -9.34 6.39
N GLY A 133 -6.85 -9.44 5.17
CA GLY A 133 -5.64 -8.79 4.71
C GLY A 133 -5.82 -8.03 3.39
N THR A 134 -4.72 -7.48 2.92
CA THR A 134 -4.66 -6.63 1.73
C THR A 134 -3.60 -7.12 0.73
N GLY A 135 -3.20 -8.40 0.85
CA GLY A 135 -2.21 -9.01 -0.03
C GLY A 135 -0.83 -8.40 0.02
N ALA A 136 0.00 -8.78 -0.94
CA ALA A 136 1.39 -8.30 -1.03
C ALA A 136 1.48 -6.78 -1.20
N LEU A 137 0.59 -6.19 -2.01
CA LEU A 137 0.55 -4.75 -2.23
C LEU A 137 0.25 -3.99 -0.93
N GLY A 138 -0.79 -4.38 -0.20
CA GLY A 138 -1.12 -3.71 1.06
C GLY A 138 -0.07 -3.92 2.15
N ASP A 139 0.57 -5.09 2.18
CA ASP A 139 1.63 -5.38 3.16
C ASP A 139 2.90 -4.58 2.90
N MET A 140 3.38 -4.51 1.65
CA MET A 140 4.67 -3.90 1.29
C MET A 140 4.55 -2.52 0.65
N GLY A 141 3.43 -2.18 0.04
CA GLY A 141 3.24 -0.88 -0.63
C GLY A 141 3.43 0.30 0.30
N CYS A 142 2.99 0.20 1.55
CA CYS A 142 3.20 1.24 2.57
C CYS A 142 4.68 1.50 2.91
N HIS A 143 5.60 0.61 2.56
CA HIS A 143 7.04 0.79 2.72
C HIS A 143 7.71 1.27 1.43
N LEU A 144 7.42 0.60 0.33
CA LEU A 144 8.08 0.82 -0.96
C LEU A 144 7.51 2.03 -1.71
N ILE A 145 6.19 2.18 -1.78
CA ILE A 145 5.54 3.33 -2.42
C ILE A 145 5.76 4.62 -1.60
N ASP A 146 5.92 4.52 -0.28
CA ASP A 146 6.26 5.64 0.61
C ASP A 146 7.43 6.47 0.09
N ILE A 147 8.45 5.81 -0.46
CA ILE A 147 9.70 6.45 -0.90
C ILE A 147 9.43 7.45 -2.05
N PRO A 148 8.92 7.03 -3.22
CA PRO A 148 8.60 7.95 -4.30
C PRO A 148 7.41 8.86 -3.96
N PHE A 149 6.44 8.40 -3.17
CA PHE A 149 5.29 9.20 -2.76
C PHE A 149 5.73 10.46 -2.02
N LYS A 150 6.63 10.32 -1.06
CA LYS A 150 7.22 11.42 -0.30
C LYS A 150 8.16 12.28 -1.14
N ALA A 151 9.07 11.62 -1.88
CA ALA A 151 10.11 12.29 -2.62
C ALA A 151 9.55 13.16 -3.76
N LEU A 152 8.47 12.73 -4.40
CA LEU A 152 7.82 13.42 -5.52
C LEU A 152 6.59 14.25 -5.11
N GLY A 153 6.22 14.24 -3.81
CA GLY A 153 5.05 14.96 -3.33
C GLY A 153 3.74 14.48 -3.92
N LEU A 154 3.63 13.16 -4.15
CA LEU A 154 2.44 12.57 -4.75
C LEU A 154 1.23 12.69 -3.84
N LYS A 155 0.06 12.61 -4.46
CA LYS A 155 -1.25 12.56 -3.80
C LYS A 155 -2.03 11.36 -4.33
N TYR A 156 -3.27 11.55 -4.71
CA TYR A 156 -4.08 10.47 -5.27
C TYR A 156 -3.70 10.20 -6.74
N PRO A 157 -3.69 8.93 -7.17
CA PRO A 157 -3.59 8.62 -8.59
C PRO A 157 -4.87 9.09 -9.33
N THR A 158 -4.73 9.41 -10.61
CA THR A 158 -5.87 9.76 -11.48
C THR A 158 -6.57 8.53 -12.03
N ASP A 159 -5.81 7.47 -12.22
CA ASP A 159 -6.30 6.18 -12.71
C ASP A 159 -5.44 5.02 -12.22
N VAL A 160 -6.00 3.83 -12.33
CA VAL A 160 -5.31 2.58 -12.00
C VAL A 160 -5.76 1.46 -12.94
N GLU A 161 -4.83 0.62 -13.34
CA GLU A 161 -5.09 -0.63 -14.05
C GLU A 161 -4.16 -1.74 -13.57
N CYS A 162 -4.50 -2.98 -13.82
CA CYS A 162 -3.66 -4.09 -13.38
C CYS A 162 -3.73 -5.30 -14.30
N SER A 163 -2.75 -6.18 -14.11
CA SER A 163 -2.77 -7.58 -14.53
C SER A 163 -2.49 -8.47 -13.33
N VAL A 164 -3.07 -9.66 -13.29
CA VAL A 164 -2.87 -10.61 -12.19
C VAL A 164 -2.40 -11.95 -12.72
N GLY A 165 -1.55 -12.62 -11.95
CA GLY A 165 -1.16 -14.00 -12.21
C GLY A 165 -2.35 -14.95 -12.03
N THR A 166 -2.37 -16.00 -12.84
CA THR A 166 -3.44 -17.01 -12.84
C THR A 166 -2.83 -18.40 -12.75
N ILE A 167 -3.41 -19.24 -11.88
CA ILE A 167 -3.05 -20.65 -11.74
C ILE A 167 -4.07 -21.50 -12.50
N PHE A 168 -3.59 -22.57 -13.13
CA PHE A 168 -4.43 -23.57 -13.79
C PHE A 168 -4.11 -24.92 -13.19
N THR A 169 -4.99 -25.44 -12.35
CA THR A 169 -4.93 -26.85 -11.90
C THR A 169 -5.66 -27.80 -12.84
N ARG A 170 -6.51 -27.24 -13.70
CA ARG A 170 -7.24 -27.96 -14.76
C ARG A 170 -7.04 -27.25 -16.10
N MET A 171 -6.85 -28.02 -17.15
CA MET A 171 -6.67 -27.51 -18.51
C MET A 171 -7.84 -26.58 -18.92
N TRP A 172 -7.51 -25.42 -19.46
CA TRP A 172 -8.43 -24.39 -19.95
C TRP A 172 -9.37 -23.78 -18.90
N SER A 173 -9.22 -24.13 -17.63
CA SER A 173 -10.06 -23.66 -16.54
C SER A 173 -9.20 -22.94 -15.50
N PRO A 174 -9.13 -21.59 -15.54
CA PRO A 174 -8.33 -20.86 -14.55
C PRO A 174 -8.94 -21.05 -13.16
N ASP A 175 -8.07 -21.22 -12.17
CA ASP A 175 -8.48 -21.20 -10.78
C ASP A 175 -8.77 -19.74 -10.38
N TYR A 176 -9.93 -19.54 -9.79
CA TYR A 176 -10.37 -18.24 -9.31
C TYR A 176 -11.01 -18.36 -7.93
N TYR A 177 -10.39 -17.69 -6.99
CA TYR A 177 -10.82 -17.63 -5.59
C TYR A 177 -11.08 -16.15 -5.24
N PRO A 178 -12.35 -15.68 -5.36
CA PRO A 178 -12.69 -14.26 -5.14
C PRO A 178 -12.41 -13.76 -3.74
N GLU A 179 -12.32 -14.67 -2.75
CA GLU A 179 -11.92 -14.39 -1.38
C GLU A 179 -10.41 -14.20 -1.18
N GLY A 180 -9.59 -14.67 -2.12
CA GLY A 180 -8.14 -14.70 -2.05
C GLY A 180 -7.45 -13.65 -2.90
N CYS A 181 -6.27 -13.24 -2.46
CA CYS A 181 -5.38 -12.41 -3.26
C CYS A 181 -4.73 -13.26 -4.37
N PRO A 182 -4.44 -12.73 -5.56
CA PRO A 182 -3.78 -13.47 -6.63
C PRO A 182 -2.33 -13.79 -6.27
N PRO A 183 -1.71 -14.82 -6.90
CA PRO A 183 -0.33 -15.20 -6.62
C PRO A 183 0.71 -14.13 -6.98
N SER A 184 0.38 -13.29 -7.94
CA SER A 184 1.18 -12.15 -8.37
C SER A 184 0.31 -11.08 -9.00
N SER A 185 0.78 -9.85 -8.98
CA SER A 185 0.12 -8.74 -9.66
C SER A 185 1.13 -7.74 -10.25
N SER A 186 0.68 -7.02 -11.28
CA SER A 186 1.32 -5.81 -11.78
C SER A 186 0.26 -4.73 -11.89
N VAL A 187 0.47 -3.59 -11.23
CA VAL A 187 -0.47 -2.48 -11.13
C VAL A 187 0.19 -1.23 -11.67
N SER A 188 -0.48 -0.52 -12.58
CA SER A 188 -0.05 0.76 -13.12
C SER A 188 -0.97 1.86 -12.63
N MET A 189 -0.39 2.95 -12.12
CA MET A 189 -1.09 4.14 -11.63
C MET A 189 -0.48 5.38 -12.28
N HIS A 190 -1.31 6.37 -12.62
CA HIS A 190 -0.84 7.66 -13.08
C HIS A 190 -1.11 8.74 -12.03
N PHE A 191 -0.16 9.66 -11.92
CA PHE A 191 -0.25 10.81 -11.03
C PHE A 191 -0.01 12.08 -11.83
N ASP A 192 -0.78 13.12 -11.52
CA ASP A 192 -0.55 14.44 -12.10
C ASP A 192 0.79 15.02 -11.69
N ALA A 193 1.23 16.05 -12.42
CA ALA A 193 2.38 16.86 -12.05
C ALA A 193 2.26 17.40 -10.62
N THR A 194 3.40 17.56 -9.95
CA THR A 194 3.50 18.10 -8.60
C THR A 194 4.49 19.27 -8.57
N ASP A 195 4.54 19.97 -7.44
CA ASP A 195 5.55 21.04 -7.25
C ASP A 195 7.00 20.53 -7.33
N LYS A 196 7.19 19.20 -7.17
CA LYS A 196 8.50 18.54 -7.22
C LYS A 196 8.80 17.88 -8.55
N ASN A 197 7.81 17.66 -9.38
CA ASN A 197 7.96 17.05 -10.70
C ASN A 197 6.94 17.63 -11.68
N PRO A 198 7.39 18.34 -12.75
CA PRO A 198 6.51 19.15 -13.60
C PRO A 198 5.73 18.34 -14.66
N SER A 199 5.82 17.02 -14.66
CA SER A 199 5.10 16.16 -15.60
C SER A 199 4.35 15.04 -14.88
N GLN A 200 3.40 14.43 -15.60
CA GLN A 200 2.71 13.23 -15.15
C GLN A 200 3.69 12.09 -14.89
N ILE A 201 3.42 11.29 -13.87
CA ILE A 201 4.24 10.15 -13.46
C ILE A 201 3.43 8.87 -13.63
N GLN A 202 4.01 7.88 -14.29
CA GLN A 202 3.52 6.51 -14.27
C GLN A 202 4.28 5.73 -13.20
N MET A 203 3.55 5.21 -12.21
CA MET A 203 4.09 4.30 -11.21
C MET A 203 3.60 2.88 -11.48
N THR A 204 4.52 1.92 -11.55
CA THR A 204 4.21 0.50 -11.67
C THR A 204 4.61 -0.21 -10.39
N TRP A 205 3.66 -0.89 -9.78
CA TRP A 205 3.88 -1.87 -8.73
C TRP A 205 3.92 -3.27 -9.33
N SER A 206 4.81 -4.13 -8.81
CA SER A 206 4.80 -5.56 -9.14
C SER A 206 5.11 -6.41 -7.92
N ASP A 207 4.46 -7.57 -7.81
CA ASP A 207 4.66 -8.53 -6.72
C ASP A 207 4.67 -9.98 -7.24
N GLY A 208 4.89 -10.93 -6.32
CA GLY A 208 4.94 -12.35 -6.68
C GLY A 208 6.20 -12.73 -7.47
N GLY A 209 7.30 -12.00 -7.30
CA GLY A 209 8.56 -12.23 -8.00
C GLY A 209 8.66 -11.58 -9.38
N ILE A 210 7.63 -10.83 -9.80
CA ILE A 210 7.69 -10.04 -11.05
C ILE A 210 8.58 -8.82 -10.80
N LYS A 211 9.70 -8.73 -11.53
CA LYS A 211 10.63 -7.60 -11.48
C LYS A 211 10.38 -6.65 -12.66
N PRO A 212 10.71 -5.34 -12.52
CA PRO A 212 10.69 -4.43 -13.66
C PRO A 212 11.75 -4.81 -14.69
N PHE A 213 11.52 -4.44 -15.94
CA PHE A 213 12.58 -4.48 -16.94
C PHE A 213 13.68 -3.49 -16.60
N HIS A 214 14.91 -3.82 -17.01
CA HIS A 214 16.09 -3.01 -16.79
C HIS A 214 15.97 -1.68 -17.53
N PRO A 215 16.04 -0.51 -16.87
CA PRO A 215 15.95 0.77 -17.54
C PRO A 215 17.20 1.07 -18.38
N ASP A 216 17.05 1.73 -19.53
CA ASP A 216 18.15 2.06 -20.43
C ASP A 216 19.26 2.92 -19.81
N LEU A 217 18.90 3.76 -18.83
CA LEU A 217 19.86 4.63 -18.11
C LEU A 217 20.53 3.96 -16.92
N LEU A 218 20.14 2.76 -16.55
CA LEU A 218 20.82 1.96 -15.53
C LEU A 218 21.93 1.13 -16.19
N PRO A 219 23.18 1.12 -15.68
CA PRO A 219 24.24 0.28 -16.26
C PRO A 219 23.86 -1.19 -16.30
N THR A 220 24.14 -1.88 -17.40
CA THR A 220 23.69 -3.26 -17.67
C THR A 220 24.24 -4.31 -16.73
N ASP A 221 25.32 -4.01 -16.04
CA ASP A 221 25.95 -4.83 -14.98
C ASP A 221 25.34 -4.65 -13.59
N VAL A 222 24.38 -3.70 -13.44
CA VAL A 222 23.69 -3.50 -12.18
C VAL A 222 22.49 -4.45 -12.11
N SER A 223 22.50 -5.35 -11.13
CA SER A 223 21.40 -6.29 -10.89
C SER A 223 20.16 -5.58 -10.33
N ILE A 224 18.99 -6.06 -10.77
CA ILE A 224 17.71 -5.70 -10.14
C ILE A 224 17.44 -6.68 -8.99
N GLU A 225 17.49 -6.16 -7.76
CA GLU A 225 17.30 -6.91 -6.53
C GLU A 225 15.86 -7.48 -6.41
N ASP A 226 15.61 -8.29 -5.38
CA ASP A 226 14.30 -8.92 -5.18
C ASP A 226 13.21 -7.95 -4.75
N ASN A 227 13.58 -6.83 -4.16
CA ASN A 227 12.69 -5.76 -3.75
C ASN A 227 13.36 -4.42 -4.00
N GLY A 228 12.60 -3.40 -4.34
CA GLY A 228 13.18 -2.07 -4.48
C GLY A 228 12.28 -1.05 -5.18
N VAL A 229 12.90 0.10 -5.37
CA VAL A 229 12.32 1.24 -6.09
C VAL A 229 13.32 1.73 -7.12
N ILE A 230 12.85 2.01 -8.32
CA ILE A 230 13.60 2.69 -9.38
C ILE A 230 12.79 3.91 -9.85
N MET A 231 13.36 5.09 -9.71
CA MET A 231 12.81 6.32 -10.26
C MET A 231 13.60 6.70 -11.52
N ILE A 232 12.93 6.86 -12.65
CA ILE A 232 13.52 7.05 -13.98
C ILE A 232 13.22 8.46 -14.44
N GLY A 233 14.26 9.26 -14.56
CA GLY A 233 14.21 10.61 -15.10
C GLY A 233 14.88 10.73 -16.46
N GLU A 234 14.89 11.95 -17.01
CA GLU A 234 15.46 12.26 -18.33
C GLU A 234 16.98 12.07 -18.41
N LYS A 235 17.68 12.31 -17.29
CA LYS A 235 19.15 12.33 -17.22
C LYS A 235 19.75 11.15 -16.48
N GLY A 236 18.95 10.41 -15.72
CA GLY A 236 19.46 9.34 -14.86
C GLY A 236 18.39 8.59 -14.11
N VAL A 237 18.84 7.75 -13.21
CA VAL A 237 18.02 6.82 -12.42
C VAL A 237 18.42 6.88 -10.96
N ILE A 238 17.45 6.88 -10.05
CA ILE A 238 17.67 6.67 -8.62
C ILE A 238 17.13 5.30 -8.25
N THR A 239 17.92 4.50 -7.53
CA THR A 239 17.53 3.19 -7.00
C THR A 239 17.68 3.15 -5.48
N CYS A 240 16.87 2.36 -4.79
CA CYS A 240 17.02 2.06 -3.37
C CYS A 240 16.30 0.75 -3.01
N ASP A 241 16.53 0.25 -1.79
CA ASP A 241 15.85 -0.93 -1.27
C ASP A 241 14.41 -0.65 -0.76
N SER A 242 13.82 -1.64 -0.09
CA SER A 242 12.43 -1.61 0.41
C SER A 242 12.13 -0.50 1.42
N TYR A 243 13.12 0.03 2.09
CA TYR A 243 12.99 1.06 3.14
C TYR A 243 13.70 2.35 2.78
N GLY A 244 14.17 2.46 1.54
CA GLY A 244 14.95 3.59 1.06
C GLY A 244 16.40 3.58 1.50
N ASN A 245 16.93 2.44 1.99
CA ASN A 245 18.36 2.32 2.31
C ASN A 245 19.21 2.21 1.04
N ASP A 246 20.49 2.50 1.20
CA ASP A 246 21.53 2.39 0.17
C ASP A 246 21.09 3.05 -1.17
N PRO A 247 20.64 4.32 -1.12
CA PRO A 247 20.21 5.00 -2.32
C PRO A 247 21.40 5.23 -3.25
N LYS A 248 21.19 4.95 -4.54
CA LYS A 248 22.17 5.08 -5.61
C LYS A 248 21.62 5.97 -6.70
N LEU A 249 22.45 6.86 -7.20
CA LEU A 249 22.13 7.77 -8.29
C LEU A 249 23.06 7.47 -9.47
N TYR A 250 22.46 7.11 -10.59
CA TYR A 250 23.13 6.87 -11.86
C TYR A 250 22.76 7.98 -12.84
N ILE A 251 23.78 8.74 -13.29
CA ILE A 251 23.62 9.78 -14.31
C ILE A 251 24.39 9.33 -15.53
N LYS A 252 23.80 9.48 -16.72
CA LYS A 252 24.43 9.05 -17.97
C LYS A 252 25.78 9.74 -18.18
N GLY A 253 26.83 8.95 -18.28
CA GLY A 253 28.21 9.43 -18.50
C GLY A 253 28.94 9.89 -17.25
N GLU A 254 28.38 9.70 -16.07
CA GLU A 254 29.00 10.03 -14.78
C GLU A 254 29.29 8.77 -13.95
N GLU A 255 30.17 8.90 -12.97
CA GLU A 255 30.41 7.83 -11.99
C GLU A 255 29.20 7.66 -11.06
N LEU A 256 29.03 6.44 -10.52
CA LEU A 256 28.00 6.13 -9.54
C LEU A 256 28.10 7.03 -8.30
N ILE A 257 27.02 7.73 -7.98
CA ILE A 257 26.89 8.51 -6.75
C ILE A 257 26.11 7.67 -5.73
N LYS A 258 26.74 7.31 -4.63
CA LYS A 258 26.12 6.63 -3.49
C LYS A 258 25.65 7.65 -2.47
N GLY A 259 24.51 7.38 -1.84
CA GLY A 259 24.08 8.16 -0.68
C GLY A 259 25.03 8.03 0.49
N GLU A 260 25.20 9.10 1.25
CA GLU A 260 25.92 9.04 2.52
C GLU A 260 25.09 8.22 3.53
N ARG A 261 25.70 7.17 4.05
CA ARG A 261 25.03 6.30 5.01
C ARG A 261 24.97 6.97 6.38
N VAL A 262 23.80 7.43 6.78
CA VAL A 262 23.56 8.01 8.09
C VAL A 262 23.24 6.89 9.09
N ARG A 263 24.12 6.66 10.07
CA ARG A 263 23.85 5.73 11.16
C ARG A 263 22.94 6.40 12.17
N VAL A 264 21.82 5.75 12.48
CA VAL A 264 20.91 6.15 13.56
C VAL A 264 21.06 5.15 14.69
N SER A 265 21.28 5.63 15.89
CA SER A 265 21.46 4.79 17.10
C SER A 265 20.15 4.22 17.64
N GLU A 266 19.02 4.84 17.31
CA GLU A 266 17.72 4.41 17.81
C GLU A 266 17.10 3.34 16.94
N PRO A 267 16.42 2.32 17.54
CA PRO A 267 15.68 1.32 16.81
C PRO A 267 14.67 1.96 15.83
N GLU A 268 14.53 1.35 14.65
CA GLU A 268 13.57 1.78 13.63
C GLU A 268 13.63 3.28 13.33
N PHE A 269 14.86 3.86 13.29
CA PHE A 269 15.12 5.27 13.00
C PHE A 269 14.47 6.27 13.97
N GLY A 270 14.19 5.84 15.20
CA GLY A 270 13.53 6.65 16.21
C GLY A 270 12.05 6.96 15.89
N HIS A 271 11.42 6.21 15.00
CA HIS A 271 10.07 6.49 14.51
C HIS A 271 9.03 6.55 15.62
N GLN A 272 9.04 5.57 16.53
CA GLN A 272 8.12 5.54 17.69
C GLN A 272 8.46 6.64 18.70
N ARG A 273 9.75 6.92 18.91
CA ARG A 273 10.21 7.98 19.82
C ARG A 273 9.67 9.34 19.38
N LYS A 274 9.80 9.66 18.10
CA LYS A 274 9.28 10.91 17.52
C LYS A 274 7.77 11.07 17.78
N TRP A 275 6.99 10.00 17.66
CA TRP A 275 5.58 10.05 17.99
C TRP A 275 5.31 10.33 19.47
N VAL A 276 6.03 9.67 20.38
CA VAL A 276 5.91 9.94 21.84
C VAL A 276 6.26 11.38 22.16
N ASP A 277 7.30 11.93 21.56
CA ASP A 277 7.71 13.31 21.80
C ASP A 277 6.67 14.29 21.23
N ALA A 278 6.11 14.00 20.05
CA ALA A 278 5.00 14.77 19.49
C ALA A 278 3.73 14.73 20.37
N CYS A 279 3.40 13.57 20.98
CA CYS A 279 2.28 13.47 21.92
C CYS A 279 2.47 14.35 23.15
N LYS A 280 3.69 14.44 23.68
CA LYS A 280 4.01 15.30 24.82
C LYS A 280 3.96 16.78 24.47
N ALA A 281 4.39 17.14 23.27
CA ALA A 281 4.39 18.52 22.78
C ALA A 281 3.00 18.99 22.32
N GLY A 282 2.12 18.06 21.91
CA GLY A 282 0.74 18.35 21.52
C GLY A 282 0.54 18.55 20.01
N PHE A 283 -0.74 18.61 19.61
CA PHE A 283 -1.16 18.81 18.23
C PHE A 283 -0.66 20.17 17.70
N ASN A 284 -0.19 20.20 16.45
CA ASN A 284 0.41 21.37 15.77
C ASN A 284 1.73 21.87 16.38
N SER A 285 2.35 21.16 17.32
CA SER A 285 3.71 21.47 17.77
C SER A 285 4.75 21.24 16.67
N PRO A 286 5.97 21.79 16.76
CA PRO A 286 7.06 21.46 15.86
C PRO A 286 7.34 19.96 15.77
N GLU A 287 7.26 19.25 16.90
CA GLU A 287 7.43 17.79 16.98
C GLU A 287 6.33 17.05 16.19
N HIS A 288 5.05 17.47 16.34
CA HIS A 288 3.95 16.90 15.57
C HIS A 288 4.13 17.15 14.07
N ASN A 289 4.45 18.38 13.68
CA ASN A 289 4.65 18.74 12.28
C ASN A 289 5.87 18.09 11.64
N SER A 290 6.82 17.58 12.43
CA SER A 290 7.99 16.83 11.97
C SER A 290 7.75 15.33 11.78
N LEU A 291 6.58 14.81 12.17
CA LEU A 291 6.26 13.40 12.00
C LEU A 291 6.24 13.01 10.52
N THR A 292 6.91 11.91 10.23
CA THR A 292 7.10 11.45 8.84
C THR A 292 5.95 10.63 8.30
N SER A 293 5.01 10.23 9.17
CA SER A 293 3.88 9.37 8.80
C SER A 293 2.62 9.63 9.61
N SER A 294 2.35 10.92 9.94
CA SER A 294 1.04 11.32 10.49
C SER A 294 -0.09 10.90 9.56
N PHE A 295 -1.32 10.83 10.03
CA PHE A 295 -2.45 10.41 9.18
C PHE A 295 -2.69 11.38 8.02
N ASP A 296 -2.33 12.65 8.13
CA ASP A 296 -2.35 13.60 7.02
C ASP A 296 -1.49 13.19 5.83
N TYR A 297 -0.43 12.44 6.09
CA TYR A 297 0.45 11.87 5.09
C TYR A 297 0.12 10.40 4.79
N SER A 298 -0.02 9.58 5.83
CA SER A 298 -0.18 8.13 5.67
C SER A 298 -1.59 7.72 5.22
N GLY A 299 -2.60 8.57 5.41
CA GLY A 299 -3.94 8.38 4.86
C GLY A 299 -3.91 8.36 3.32
N PRO A 300 -3.50 9.45 2.66
CA PRO A 300 -3.35 9.49 1.20
C PRO A 300 -2.41 8.41 0.64
N LEU A 301 -1.31 8.09 1.32
CA LEU A 301 -0.44 6.97 0.94
C LEU A 301 -1.19 5.63 0.98
N THR A 302 -1.95 5.38 2.05
CA THR A 302 -2.73 4.15 2.20
C THR A 302 -3.84 4.06 1.17
N GLU A 303 -4.54 5.15 0.87
CA GLU A 303 -5.53 5.22 -0.20
C GLU A 303 -4.90 4.87 -1.56
N THR A 304 -3.71 5.39 -1.87
CA THR A 304 -2.97 5.08 -3.09
C THR A 304 -2.65 3.58 -3.19
N VAL A 305 -2.13 2.98 -2.13
CA VAL A 305 -1.86 1.54 -2.06
C VAL A 305 -3.14 0.72 -2.28
N LEU A 306 -4.22 1.10 -1.62
CA LEU A 306 -5.50 0.38 -1.68
C LEU A 306 -6.24 0.59 -3.01
N MET A 307 -5.95 1.66 -3.77
CA MET A 307 -6.40 1.80 -5.15
C MET A 307 -5.92 0.65 -6.03
N GLY A 308 -4.66 0.24 -5.88
CA GLY A 308 -4.15 -0.95 -6.55
C GLY A 308 -4.94 -2.21 -6.18
N ASN A 309 -5.31 -2.36 -4.90
CA ASN A 309 -6.16 -3.48 -4.47
C ASN A 309 -7.57 -3.43 -5.09
N ILE A 310 -8.17 -2.25 -5.27
CA ILE A 310 -9.45 -2.13 -5.99
C ILE A 310 -9.30 -2.65 -7.41
N ALA A 311 -8.24 -2.29 -8.14
CA ALA A 311 -7.98 -2.78 -9.48
C ALA A 311 -7.83 -4.30 -9.51
N ILE A 312 -7.02 -4.86 -8.60
CA ILE A 312 -6.79 -6.31 -8.48
C ILE A 312 -8.09 -7.06 -8.18
N ARG A 313 -8.88 -6.61 -7.22
CA ARG A 313 -10.18 -7.22 -6.86
C ARG A 313 -11.21 -7.10 -7.98
N SER A 314 -11.14 -6.04 -8.76
CA SER A 314 -12.04 -5.80 -9.89
C SER A 314 -11.68 -6.62 -11.13
N TYR A 315 -10.42 -7.05 -11.28
CA TYR A 315 -9.88 -7.64 -12.50
C TYR A 315 -10.69 -8.82 -13.05
N ASN A 316 -11.18 -9.69 -12.18
CA ASN A 316 -11.97 -10.87 -12.56
C ASN A 316 -13.47 -10.69 -12.39
N LEU A 317 -13.96 -9.47 -12.14
CA LEU A 317 -15.40 -9.21 -12.17
C LEU A 317 -15.98 -9.52 -13.53
N GLN A 318 -17.09 -10.25 -13.54
CA GLN A 318 -17.77 -10.67 -14.73
C GLN A 318 -19.23 -10.22 -14.73
N GLU A 319 -19.73 -9.90 -15.90
CA GLU A 319 -21.13 -9.59 -16.14
C GLU A 319 -21.67 -10.50 -17.25
N LYS A 320 -22.88 -10.99 -17.07
CA LYS A 320 -23.60 -11.75 -18.08
C LYS A 320 -24.57 -10.81 -18.80
N LYS A 321 -24.32 -10.57 -20.08
CA LYS A 321 -25.27 -9.80 -20.90
C LYS A 321 -26.53 -10.64 -21.18
N ASP A 322 -27.66 -9.97 -21.17
CA ASP A 322 -28.93 -10.60 -21.50
C ASP A 322 -28.85 -11.30 -22.87
N GLY A 323 -29.34 -12.55 -22.91
CA GLY A 323 -29.26 -13.39 -24.11
C GLY A 323 -27.93 -14.05 -24.40
N SER A 324 -26.84 -13.70 -23.65
CA SER A 324 -25.54 -14.33 -23.83
C SER A 324 -25.39 -15.60 -22.99
N ARG A 325 -24.77 -16.63 -23.58
CA ARG A 325 -24.36 -17.84 -22.85
C ARG A 325 -23.03 -17.64 -22.09
N ARG A 326 -22.27 -16.60 -22.41
CA ARG A 326 -20.93 -16.34 -21.83
C ARG A 326 -20.95 -15.04 -21.03
N SER A 327 -20.27 -15.06 -19.89
CA SER A 327 -19.95 -13.86 -19.14
C SER A 327 -18.74 -13.15 -19.77
N SER A 328 -18.69 -11.82 -19.65
CA SER A 328 -17.55 -11.01 -20.07
C SER A 328 -16.88 -10.37 -18.86
N TYR A 329 -15.55 -10.28 -18.89
CA TYR A 329 -14.80 -9.57 -17.86
C TYR A 329 -15.00 -8.04 -18.02
N ILE A 330 -15.52 -7.40 -16.97
CA ILE A 330 -15.83 -5.96 -16.95
C ILE A 330 -14.76 -5.14 -16.25
N GLY A 331 -13.93 -5.77 -15.41
CA GLY A 331 -12.91 -5.13 -14.60
C GLY A 331 -11.51 -5.04 -15.25
N ARG A 332 -11.30 -5.70 -16.40
CA ARG A 332 -10.03 -5.70 -17.13
C ARG A 332 -9.88 -4.43 -17.99
N LYS A 333 -9.84 -3.30 -17.34
CA LYS A 333 -9.71 -1.98 -17.95
C LYS A 333 -9.11 -0.99 -16.97
N LYS A 334 -8.69 0.15 -17.50
CA LYS A 334 -8.27 1.29 -16.67
C LYS A 334 -9.45 1.82 -15.88
N LEU A 335 -9.29 1.93 -14.57
CA LEU A 335 -10.26 2.49 -13.65
C LEU A 335 -9.93 3.96 -13.41
N LEU A 336 -10.90 4.85 -13.62
CA LEU A 336 -10.75 6.29 -13.41
C LEU A 336 -11.19 6.63 -11.98
N TRP A 337 -10.29 7.27 -11.23
CA TRP A 337 -10.52 7.59 -9.83
C TRP A 337 -10.93 9.06 -9.62
N ASP A 338 -11.99 9.25 -8.89
CA ASP A 338 -12.37 10.53 -8.30
C ASP A 338 -11.98 10.54 -6.83
N GLY A 339 -10.80 11.10 -6.54
CA GLY A 339 -10.26 11.16 -5.17
C GLY A 339 -11.08 12.03 -4.23
N ASN A 340 -11.81 13.03 -4.73
CA ASN A 340 -12.65 13.89 -3.90
C ASN A 340 -13.88 13.14 -3.39
N ASN A 341 -14.53 12.37 -4.26
CA ASN A 341 -15.72 11.61 -3.94
C ASN A 341 -15.45 10.15 -3.56
N MET A 342 -14.19 9.72 -3.52
CA MET A 342 -13.78 8.34 -3.26
C MET A 342 -14.54 7.34 -4.15
N LYS A 343 -14.56 7.59 -5.47
CA LYS A 343 -15.38 6.82 -6.41
C LYS A 343 -14.63 6.45 -7.68
N ILE A 344 -14.80 5.19 -8.12
CA ILE A 344 -14.47 4.75 -9.48
C ILE A 344 -15.58 5.24 -10.41
N GLN A 345 -15.21 6.08 -11.39
CA GLN A 345 -16.19 6.74 -12.26
C GLN A 345 -16.71 5.83 -13.37
N ASN A 346 -15.89 4.94 -13.91
CA ASN A 346 -16.19 4.17 -15.12
C ASN A 346 -16.47 2.68 -14.89
N LEU A 347 -16.58 2.24 -13.63
CA LEU A 347 -16.98 0.87 -13.26
C LEU A 347 -17.68 0.87 -11.89
N GLU A 348 -19.00 1.00 -11.89
CA GLU A 348 -19.78 1.06 -10.63
C GLU A 348 -19.55 -0.16 -9.74
N ALA A 349 -19.44 -1.37 -10.32
CA ALA A 349 -19.22 -2.61 -9.59
C ALA A 349 -17.91 -2.64 -8.79
N ALA A 350 -16.91 -1.76 -9.10
CA ALA A 350 -15.67 -1.66 -8.36
C ALA A 350 -15.83 -0.87 -7.04
N ASN A 351 -16.86 0.00 -6.96
CA ASN A 351 -17.06 0.86 -5.80
C ASN A 351 -17.37 0.09 -4.51
N LYS A 352 -17.86 -1.15 -4.60
CA LYS A 352 -18.04 -2.04 -3.45
C LYS A 352 -16.72 -2.36 -2.70
N PHE A 353 -15.56 -2.12 -3.33
CA PHE A 353 -14.25 -2.35 -2.73
C PHE A 353 -13.64 -1.09 -2.08
N VAL A 354 -14.27 0.06 -2.25
CA VAL A 354 -13.84 1.33 -1.61
C VAL A 354 -14.10 1.29 -0.10
N THR A 355 -15.15 0.58 0.31
CA THR A 355 -15.54 0.33 1.70
C THR A 355 -15.76 -1.16 1.93
N ARG A 356 -16.29 -1.54 3.08
CA ARG A 356 -16.67 -2.91 3.43
C ARG A 356 -17.97 -2.92 4.21
N SER A 357 -18.66 -4.07 4.24
CA SER A 357 -19.69 -4.33 5.22
C SER A 357 -19.05 -4.63 6.58
N TYR A 358 -19.60 -4.10 7.64
CA TYR A 358 -19.13 -4.32 9.01
C TYR A 358 -20.04 -5.29 9.74
N ARG A 359 -19.45 -6.15 10.59
CA ARG A 359 -20.24 -6.98 11.50
C ARG A 359 -20.99 -6.12 12.51
N LYS A 360 -22.15 -6.61 12.97
CA LYS A 360 -22.92 -5.97 14.02
C LYS A 360 -22.07 -5.73 15.28
N GLY A 361 -22.07 -4.49 15.75
CA GLY A 361 -21.26 -4.05 16.90
C GLY A 361 -19.83 -3.64 16.55
N TRP A 362 -19.46 -3.66 15.25
CA TRP A 362 -18.15 -3.25 14.74
C TRP A 362 -18.27 -2.18 13.65
N GLU A 363 -19.42 -1.53 13.55
CA GLU A 363 -19.67 -0.47 12.57
C GLU A 363 -18.83 0.78 12.85
N LEU A 364 -18.44 1.46 11.78
CA LEU A 364 -17.82 2.79 11.83
C LEU A 364 -18.93 3.87 11.75
N THR A 365 -19.82 3.91 12.73
CA THR A 365 -20.91 4.90 12.80
C THR A 365 -20.48 6.14 13.56
#